data_dd8113b41cdb7b2071dc4063fcaee1b6
#
_entry.id   dd8113b41cdb7b2071dc4063fcaee1b6
#
_cell.length_a   1.000
_cell.length_b   1.000
_cell.length_c   1.000
_cell.angle_alpha   90.00
_cell.angle_beta   90.00
_cell.angle_gamma   90.00
#
_symmetry.space_group_name_H-M   'P 1'
#
loop_
_entity.id
_entity.type
_entity.pdbx_description
1 polymer ?
#
loop_
_entity_poly.entity_id
_entity_poly.type
_entity_poly.pdbx_seq_one_letter_code
_entity_poly.pdbx_strand_id
1 'polypeptide(L)'
;CPAPIVSITGSNGKTTTTELIGHILRQDGRDVEVCGNIGTPFSERVLALSGDAVVVLEVSSFQLDHVHSFRPDVAIVLNVTEDHLDRYGYDLSRYAAAKFRIASSQEAGDAFIYCMDDAHCVEFVRHTDGKGPRTMGITLSADETKLNQPDAAGYLKNGYLTLRLNNKEETLMQPDELALRGRHNVYNSLAAAVAARVVEVRSDVMRESLRTFEGVPHRLESVREIDEVRYVNDSKATNVDATLKALESVDTPVVLIAGGRDKGADFQIGRAHV
;
A
#
# COMPACT_ATOMS: atom_id res chain seq x y z
N CYS A 1 -5.48 -22.02 -3.78
CA CYS A 1 -6.52 -21.16 -4.34
C CYS A 1 -6.39 -21.18 -5.86
N PRO A 2 -7.46 -21.38 -6.64
CA PRO A 2 -7.38 -21.33 -8.11
C PRO A 2 -7.39 -19.88 -8.64
N ALA A 3 -7.83 -18.91 -7.84
CA ALA A 3 -7.92 -17.51 -8.21
C ALA A 3 -6.56 -16.80 -8.05
N PRO A 4 -6.19 -15.87 -8.95
CA PRO A 4 -5.04 -15.01 -8.79
C PRO A 4 -5.12 -14.19 -7.49
N ILE A 5 -3.98 -14.03 -6.80
CA ILE A 5 -3.91 -13.32 -5.53
C ILE A 5 -2.99 -12.10 -5.67
N VAL A 6 -3.55 -10.92 -5.38
CA VAL A 6 -2.79 -9.69 -5.14
C VAL A 6 -2.73 -9.48 -3.64
N SER A 7 -1.56 -9.60 -3.03
CA SER A 7 -1.39 -9.54 -1.57
C SER A 7 -0.63 -8.30 -1.13
N ILE A 8 -1.13 -7.64 -0.10
CA ILE A 8 -0.61 -6.35 0.36
C ILE A 8 -0.20 -6.40 1.82
N THR A 9 1.02 -5.97 2.12
CA THR A 9 1.51 -5.71 3.48
C THR A 9 2.25 -4.38 3.56
N GLY A 10 2.65 -4.00 4.75
CA GLY A 10 3.37 -2.76 5.08
C GLY A 10 3.07 -2.35 6.51
N SER A 11 3.79 -1.38 7.04
CA SER A 11 3.41 -0.76 8.32
C SER A 11 2.15 0.07 8.14
N ASN A 12 2.13 0.96 7.16
CA ASN A 12 1.04 1.87 6.84
C ASN A 12 0.55 1.68 5.39
N GLY A 13 -0.69 2.10 5.11
CA GLY A 13 -1.27 2.12 3.77
C GLY A 13 -1.94 0.83 3.30
N LYS A 14 -1.79 -0.29 4.02
CA LYS A 14 -2.35 -1.60 3.64
C LYS A 14 -3.82 -1.54 3.21
N THR A 15 -4.69 -1.13 4.12
CA THR A 15 -6.15 -1.12 3.88
C THR A 15 -6.52 -0.22 2.70
N THR A 16 -5.94 0.99 2.64
CA THR A 16 -6.19 1.92 1.55
C THR A 16 -5.80 1.33 0.20
N THR A 17 -4.61 0.73 0.11
CA THR A 17 -4.11 0.12 -1.12
C THR A 17 -4.94 -1.11 -1.50
N THR A 18 -5.31 -1.94 -0.53
CA THR A 18 -6.14 -3.14 -0.75
C THR A 18 -7.52 -2.75 -1.31
N GLU A 19 -8.20 -1.80 -0.68
CA GLU A 19 -9.52 -1.34 -1.13
C GLU A 19 -9.44 -0.62 -2.49
N LEU A 20 -8.37 0.18 -2.71
CA LEU A 20 -8.16 0.87 -3.98
C LEU A 20 -7.92 -0.12 -5.14
N ILE A 21 -7.12 -1.17 -4.93
CA ILE A 21 -6.93 -2.23 -5.93
C ILE A 21 -8.26 -2.94 -6.18
N GLY A 22 -8.98 -3.29 -5.11
CA GLY A 22 -10.32 -3.90 -5.23
C GLY A 22 -11.29 -3.02 -6.03
N HIS A 23 -11.27 -1.72 -5.78
CA HIS A 23 -12.08 -0.75 -6.54
C HIS A 23 -11.70 -0.72 -8.02
N ILE A 24 -10.41 -0.61 -8.35
CA ILE A 24 -9.92 -0.59 -9.73
C ILE A 24 -10.35 -1.86 -10.49
N LEU A 25 -10.18 -3.03 -9.88
CA LEU A 25 -10.52 -4.30 -10.51
C LEU A 25 -12.03 -4.48 -10.72
N ARG A 26 -12.86 -4.00 -9.77
CA ARG A 26 -14.33 -3.99 -9.95
C ARG A 26 -14.76 -3.04 -11.07
N GLN A 27 -14.14 -1.86 -11.20
CA GLN A 27 -14.38 -0.94 -12.29
C GLN A 27 -13.95 -1.52 -13.65
N ASP A 28 -12.96 -2.42 -13.66
CA ASP A 28 -12.55 -3.20 -14.85
C ASP A 28 -13.52 -4.37 -15.16
N GLY A 29 -14.59 -4.53 -14.36
CA GLY A 29 -15.62 -5.55 -14.58
C GLY A 29 -15.26 -6.94 -14.08
N ARG A 30 -14.24 -7.09 -13.23
CA ARG A 30 -13.82 -8.38 -12.67
C ARG A 30 -14.63 -8.76 -11.45
N ASP A 31 -14.76 -10.06 -11.23
CA ASP A 31 -15.18 -10.61 -9.94
C ASP A 31 -14.03 -10.48 -8.95
N VAL A 32 -14.26 -9.75 -7.83
CA VAL A 32 -13.18 -9.35 -6.90
C VAL A 32 -13.58 -9.63 -5.47
N GLU A 33 -12.77 -10.44 -4.80
CA GLU A 33 -12.87 -10.67 -3.37
C GLU A 33 -11.79 -9.88 -2.62
N VAL A 34 -12.21 -8.89 -1.82
CA VAL A 34 -11.33 -8.15 -0.91
C VAL A 34 -11.47 -8.74 0.48
N CYS A 35 -10.39 -9.26 1.05
CA CYS A 35 -10.45 -9.99 2.32
C CYS A 35 -9.11 -10.02 3.06
N GLY A 36 -9.04 -10.73 4.19
CA GLY A 36 -7.82 -11.04 4.94
C GLY A 36 -7.75 -10.40 6.31
N ASN A 37 -6.77 -9.53 6.55
CA ASN A 37 -6.64 -8.79 7.81
C ASN A 37 -7.72 -7.71 7.98
N ILE A 38 -8.50 -7.48 6.96
CA ILE A 38 -9.68 -6.61 6.91
C ILE A 38 -10.88 -7.41 6.40
N GLY A 39 -12.08 -6.98 6.77
CA GLY A 39 -13.32 -7.61 6.31
C GLY A 39 -13.40 -9.09 6.72
N THR A 40 -13.71 -9.95 5.75
CA THR A 40 -13.83 -11.39 5.95
C THR A 40 -12.47 -12.09 5.90
N PRO A 41 -12.18 -13.04 6.80
CA PRO A 41 -10.93 -13.81 6.75
C PRO A 41 -10.81 -14.61 5.43
N PHE A 42 -9.60 -14.65 4.85
CA PHE A 42 -9.34 -15.39 3.62
C PHE A 42 -9.72 -16.88 3.72
N SER A 43 -9.47 -17.51 4.88
CA SER A 43 -9.82 -18.91 5.13
C SER A 43 -11.32 -19.21 5.02
N GLU A 44 -12.18 -18.23 5.25
CA GLU A 44 -13.63 -18.36 5.10
C GLU A 44 -14.05 -18.26 3.64
N ARG A 45 -13.35 -17.43 2.85
CA ARG A 45 -13.71 -17.13 1.47
C ARG A 45 -13.11 -18.11 0.46
N VAL A 46 -11.92 -18.63 0.72
CA VAL A 46 -11.12 -19.40 -0.25
C VAL A 46 -11.84 -20.62 -0.84
N LEU A 47 -12.73 -21.24 -0.09
CA LEU A 47 -13.48 -22.43 -0.55
C LEU A 47 -14.67 -22.08 -1.46
N ALA A 48 -15.13 -20.82 -1.42
CA ALA A 48 -16.25 -20.33 -2.21
C ALA A 48 -15.81 -19.55 -3.47
N LEU A 49 -14.51 -19.32 -3.66
CA LEU A 49 -13.98 -18.54 -4.80
C LEU A 49 -14.12 -19.31 -6.11
N SER A 50 -14.60 -18.61 -7.15
CA SER A 50 -14.51 -19.07 -8.51
C SER A 50 -13.07 -18.97 -9.04
N GLY A 51 -12.72 -19.76 -10.06
CA GLY A 51 -11.40 -19.65 -10.71
C GLY A 51 -11.20 -18.33 -11.47
N ASP A 52 -12.27 -17.62 -11.79
CA ASP A 52 -12.26 -16.35 -12.54
C ASP A 52 -12.20 -15.12 -11.61
N ALA A 53 -12.38 -15.31 -10.29
CA ALA A 53 -12.27 -14.23 -9.31
C ALA A 53 -10.82 -13.79 -9.14
N VAL A 54 -10.61 -12.52 -8.75
CA VAL A 54 -9.31 -12.02 -8.29
C VAL A 54 -9.40 -11.73 -6.80
N VAL A 55 -8.45 -12.28 -6.03
CA VAL A 55 -8.37 -12.04 -4.58
C VAL A 55 -7.45 -10.87 -4.31
N VAL A 56 -7.92 -9.85 -3.60
CA VAL A 56 -7.11 -8.76 -3.08
C VAL A 56 -7.01 -8.93 -1.57
N LEU A 57 -5.83 -9.34 -1.11
CA LEU A 57 -5.62 -9.85 0.23
C LEU A 57 -4.75 -8.93 1.08
N GLU A 58 -5.33 -8.31 2.10
CA GLU A 58 -4.55 -7.63 3.12
C GLU A 58 -3.93 -8.64 4.08
N VAL A 59 -2.60 -8.55 4.31
CA VAL A 59 -1.89 -9.46 5.23
C VAL A 59 -1.04 -8.67 6.22
N SER A 60 -1.21 -8.98 7.51
CA SER A 60 -0.37 -8.45 8.58
C SER A 60 0.94 -9.24 8.71
N SER A 61 1.96 -8.64 9.36
CA SER A 61 3.19 -9.36 9.72
C SER A 61 2.91 -10.60 10.59
N PHE A 62 1.91 -10.53 11.47
CA PHE A 62 1.51 -11.63 12.35
C PHE A 62 0.99 -12.85 11.57
N GLN A 63 0.23 -12.63 10.51
CA GLN A 63 -0.23 -13.70 9.63
C GLN A 63 0.94 -14.27 8.81
N LEU A 64 1.84 -13.41 8.35
CA LEU A 64 3.03 -13.80 7.58
C LEU A 64 4.04 -14.61 8.40
N ASP A 65 4.09 -14.45 9.73
CA ASP A 65 4.92 -15.27 10.62
C ASP A 65 4.61 -16.78 10.52
N HIS A 66 3.40 -17.12 10.12
CA HIS A 66 2.89 -18.50 10.08
C HIS A 66 2.71 -19.08 8.69
N VAL A 67 3.11 -18.35 7.62
CA VAL A 67 3.02 -18.88 6.25
C VAL A 67 4.20 -19.80 5.94
N HIS A 68 3.93 -20.88 5.17
CA HIS A 68 4.94 -21.83 4.72
C HIS A 68 5.04 -21.92 3.20
N SER A 69 3.91 -21.90 2.49
CA SER A 69 3.82 -22.07 1.05
C SER A 69 2.91 -21.02 0.39
N PHE A 70 2.71 -19.89 1.09
CA PHE A 70 1.89 -18.80 0.56
C PHE A 70 2.61 -18.14 -0.62
N ARG A 71 1.97 -18.19 -1.78
CA ARG A 71 2.47 -17.63 -3.03
C ARG A 71 1.40 -16.76 -3.68
N PRO A 72 1.46 -15.43 -3.52
CA PRO A 72 0.64 -14.51 -4.28
C PRO A 72 1.24 -14.28 -5.68
N ASP A 73 0.40 -14.07 -6.70
CA ASP A 73 0.84 -13.69 -8.06
C ASP A 73 1.43 -12.28 -8.07
N VAL A 74 0.90 -11.41 -7.21
CA VAL A 74 1.44 -10.06 -6.97
C VAL A 74 1.56 -9.85 -5.47
N ALA A 75 2.79 -9.63 -4.98
CA ALA A 75 3.07 -9.24 -3.60
C ALA A 75 3.44 -7.75 -3.53
N ILE A 76 2.94 -7.04 -2.52
CA ILE A 76 3.22 -5.62 -2.31
C ILE A 76 3.71 -5.38 -0.89
N VAL A 77 4.89 -4.76 -0.74
CA VAL A 77 5.39 -4.22 0.53
C VAL A 77 5.48 -2.71 0.41
N LEU A 78 4.54 -2.00 1.07
CA LEU A 78 4.42 -0.55 0.94
C LEU A 78 5.52 0.21 1.67
N ASN A 79 5.83 -0.20 2.90
CA ASN A 79 6.82 0.43 3.76
C ASN A 79 7.08 -0.42 5.01
N VAL A 80 8.21 -0.14 5.68
CA VAL A 80 8.56 -0.71 6.99
C VAL A 80 8.95 0.44 7.92
N THR A 81 8.06 0.80 8.83
CA THR A 81 8.30 1.78 9.90
C THR A 81 7.95 1.16 11.25
N GLU A 82 8.42 1.73 12.33
CA GLU A 82 8.21 1.21 13.68
C GLU A 82 6.72 1.05 14.01
N ASP A 83 6.31 -0.19 14.22
CA ASP A 83 4.99 -0.57 14.72
C ASP A 83 5.09 -2.01 15.28
N HIS A 84 4.33 -2.32 16.32
CA HIS A 84 4.29 -3.66 16.92
C HIS A 84 5.66 -4.24 17.31
N LEU A 85 6.67 -3.40 17.62
CA LEU A 85 8.04 -3.84 17.93
C LEU A 85 8.11 -4.69 19.19
N ASP A 86 7.17 -4.52 20.14
CA ASP A 86 7.01 -5.34 21.34
C ASP A 86 6.92 -6.85 21.00
N ARG A 87 6.28 -7.20 19.87
CA ARG A 87 6.18 -8.58 19.38
C ARG A 87 7.48 -9.09 18.76
N TYR A 88 8.30 -8.21 18.22
CA TYR A 88 9.53 -8.56 17.50
C TYR A 88 10.80 -8.30 18.33
N GLY A 89 10.67 -8.21 19.65
CA GLY A 89 11.79 -7.98 20.55
C GLY A 89 12.44 -6.61 20.40
N TYR A 90 11.64 -5.60 19.99
CA TYR A 90 12.07 -4.23 19.69
C TYR A 90 13.11 -4.16 18.57
N ASP A 91 13.10 -5.13 17.66
CA ASP A 91 13.99 -5.21 16.50
C ASP A 91 13.20 -4.99 15.20
N LEU A 92 13.41 -3.83 14.57
CA LEU A 92 12.76 -3.46 13.32
C LEU A 92 13.13 -4.40 12.17
N SER A 93 14.35 -4.97 12.17
CA SER A 93 14.79 -5.91 11.14
C SER A 93 14.00 -7.23 11.19
N ARG A 94 13.64 -7.70 12.39
CA ARG A 94 12.76 -8.88 12.55
C ARG A 94 11.35 -8.60 12.06
N TYR A 95 10.83 -7.41 12.35
CA TYR A 95 9.52 -6.99 11.85
C TYR A 95 9.52 -6.87 10.32
N ALA A 96 10.58 -6.31 9.73
CA ALA A 96 10.78 -6.26 8.28
C ALA A 96 10.81 -7.66 7.69
N ALA A 97 11.64 -8.56 8.25
CA ALA A 97 11.75 -9.95 7.81
C ALA A 97 10.40 -10.68 7.80
N ALA A 98 9.56 -10.47 8.83
CA ALA A 98 8.21 -11.01 8.87
C ALA A 98 7.35 -10.54 7.67
N LYS A 99 7.43 -9.26 7.29
CA LYS A 99 6.69 -8.73 6.14
C LYS A 99 7.18 -9.28 4.81
N PHE A 100 8.50 -9.42 4.64
CA PHE A 100 9.08 -9.92 3.39
C PHE A 100 8.79 -11.40 3.13
N ARG A 101 8.31 -12.14 4.13
CA ARG A 101 7.79 -13.50 3.92
C ARG A 101 6.62 -13.56 2.92
N ILE A 102 5.98 -12.44 2.63
CA ILE A 102 4.95 -12.35 1.59
C ILE A 102 5.46 -12.80 0.22
N ALA A 103 6.76 -12.61 -0.06
CA ALA A 103 7.41 -12.97 -1.33
C ALA A 103 8.23 -14.26 -1.26
N SER A 104 8.30 -14.95 -0.10
CA SER A 104 9.24 -16.06 0.11
C SER A 104 9.02 -17.28 -0.79
N SER A 105 7.79 -17.46 -1.29
CA SER A 105 7.43 -18.57 -2.18
C SER A 105 7.14 -18.11 -3.62
N GLN A 106 7.36 -16.83 -3.92
CA GLN A 106 7.18 -16.31 -5.28
C GLN A 106 8.26 -16.84 -6.24
N GLU A 107 7.90 -16.95 -7.51
CA GLU A 107 8.75 -17.44 -8.59
C GLU A 107 8.88 -16.37 -9.69
N ALA A 108 9.68 -16.64 -10.72
CA ALA A 108 10.00 -15.70 -11.80
C ALA A 108 8.78 -15.17 -12.59
N GLY A 109 7.65 -15.90 -12.57
CA GLY A 109 6.38 -15.46 -13.17
C GLY A 109 5.60 -14.45 -12.35
N ASP A 110 5.88 -14.36 -11.04
CA ASP A 110 5.18 -13.51 -10.11
C ASP A 110 5.76 -12.10 -10.11
N ALA A 111 5.07 -11.16 -9.45
CA ALA A 111 5.51 -9.76 -9.31
C ALA A 111 5.67 -9.38 -7.84
N PHE A 112 6.76 -8.69 -7.52
CA PHE A 112 7.01 -8.10 -6.21
C PHE A 112 7.11 -6.58 -6.32
N ILE A 113 6.12 -5.87 -5.78
CA ILE A 113 6.05 -4.41 -5.78
C ILE A 113 6.58 -3.88 -4.46
N TYR A 114 7.50 -2.91 -4.49
CA TYR A 114 8.15 -2.38 -3.30
C TYR A 114 8.44 -0.88 -3.39
N CYS A 115 8.57 -0.20 -2.24
CA CYS A 115 8.94 1.20 -2.17
C CYS A 115 10.47 1.37 -2.27
N MET A 116 10.95 2.04 -3.33
CA MET A 116 12.37 2.36 -3.53
C MET A 116 12.86 3.48 -2.58
N ASP A 117 11.96 4.13 -1.87
CA ASP A 117 12.28 5.18 -0.89
C ASP A 117 12.31 4.63 0.55
N ASP A 118 12.06 3.34 0.73
CA ASP A 118 12.17 2.62 2.00
C ASP A 118 13.44 1.76 2.02
N ALA A 119 14.32 2.02 3.00
CA ALA A 119 15.62 1.37 3.07
C ALA A 119 15.53 -0.15 3.26
N HIS A 120 14.56 -0.64 4.05
CA HIS A 120 14.37 -2.08 4.28
C HIS A 120 13.87 -2.79 3.03
N CYS A 121 12.99 -2.13 2.26
CA CYS A 121 12.51 -2.66 0.98
C CYS A 121 13.67 -2.76 -0.04
N VAL A 122 14.50 -1.73 -0.14
CA VAL A 122 15.66 -1.71 -1.03
C VAL A 122 16.69 -2.78 -0.62
N GLU A 123 16.95 -2.92 0.68
CA GLU A 123 17.88 -3.93 1.19
C GLU A 123 17.40 -5.34 0.88
N PHE A 124 16.11 -5.62 1.08
CA PHE A 124 15.53 -6.92 0.74
C PHE A 124 15.73 -7.27 -0.73
N VAL A 125 15.40 -6.35 -1.65
CA VAL A 125 15.54 -6.56 -3.09
C VAL A 125 16.99 -6.79 -3.51
N ARG A 126 17.95 -6.08 -2.91
CA ARG A 126 19.39 -6.29 -3.18
C ARG A 126 19.90 -7.68 -2.83
N HIS A 127 19.26 -8.36 -1.87
CA HIS A 127 19.63 -9.71 -1.45
C HIS A 127 18.88 -10.80 -2.22
N THR A 128 17.98 -10.45 -3.14
CA THR A 128 17.38 -11.44 -4.04
C THR A 128 18.39 -11.83 -5.13
N ASP A 129 18.59 -13.13 -5.32
CA ASP A 129 19.59 -13.68 -6.26
C ASP A 129 19.14 -13.68 -7.73
N GLY A 130 18.09 -12.95 -8.07
CA GLY A 130 17.52 -12.87 -9.42
C GLY A 130 16.73 -14.11 -9.85
N LYS A 131 16.53 -15.09 -8.99
CA LYS A 131 15.70 -16.29 -9.25
C LYS A 131 14.26 -16.18 -8.76
N GLY A 132 13.95 -15.11 -8.01
CA GLY A 132 12.63 -14.83 -7.46
C GLY A 132 11.71 -14.09 -8.44
N PRO A 133 10.67 -13.42 -7.92
CA PRO A 133 9.71 -12.66 -8.70
C PRO A 133 10.34 -11.48 -9.45
N ARG A 134 9.63 -10.97 -10.44
CA ARG A 134 9.98 -9.69 -11.08
C ARG A 134 9.82 -8.56 -10.06
N THR A 135 10.89 -7.87 -9.73
CA THR A 135 10.84 -6.71 -8.84
C THR A 135 10.29 -5.49 -9.58
N MET A 136 9.44 -4.73 -8.90
CA MET A 136 8.76 -3.54 -9.43
C MET A 136 8.79 -2.43 -8.40
N GLY A 137 9.73 -1.50 -8.55
CA GLY A 137 9.94 -0.40 -7.63
C GLY A 137 8.98 0.76 -7.85
N ILE A 138 8.48 1.35 -6.76
CA ILE A 138 7.75 2.60 -6.79
C ILE A 138 8.52 3.69 -6.05
N THR A 139 8.54 4.93 -6.58
CA THR A 139 9.24 6.07 -5.96
C THR A 139 8.56 7.39 -6.25
N LEU A 140 8.61 8.32 -5.29
CA LEU A 140 8.30 9.74 -5.47
C LEU A 140 9.56 10.62 -5.45
N SER A 141 10.74 10.00 -5.43
CA SER A 141 12.00 10.71 -5.55
C SER A 141 12.19 11.22 -6.98
N ALA A 142 12.71 12.44 -7.11
CA ALA A 142 13.16 12.98 -8.38
C ALA A 142 14.58 12.51 -8.76
N ASP A 143 15.18 11.61 -7.99
CA ASP A 143 16.51 11.08 -8.22
C ASP A 143 16.52 10.21 -9.48
N GLU A 144 17.17 10.73 -10.54
CA GLU A 144 17.29 10.05 -11.83
C GLU A 144 17.96 8.67 -11.71
N THR A 145 18.82 8.47 -10.70
CA THR A 145 19.47 7.17 -10.50
C THR A 145 18.44 6.09 -10.12
N LYS A 146 17.41 6.46 -9.37
CA LYS A 146 16.27 5.58 -9.06
C LYS A 146 15.34 5.40 -10.28
N LEU A 147 15.01 6.50 -10.95
CA LEU A 147 14.12 6.48 -12.12
C LEU A 147 14.69 5.64 -13.27
N ASN A 148 16.00 5.58 -13.40
CA ASN A 148 16.70 4.82 -14.45
C ASN A 148 16.98 3.35 -14.07
N GLN A 149 16.61 2.90 -12.87
CA GLN A 149 16.72 1.48 -12.51
C GLN A 149 15.79 0.63 -13.39
N PRO A 150 16.21 -0.57 -13.79
CA PRO A 150 15.42 -1.44 -14.68
C PRO A 150 14.07 -1.82 -14.10
N ASP A 151 13.98 -1.91 -12.78
CA ASP A 151 12.78 -2.31 -12.03
C ASP A 151 11.92 -1.13 -11.55
N ALA A 152 12.30 0.13 -11.82
CA ALA A 152 11.43 1.28 -11.52
C ALA A 152 10.15 1.20 -12.37
N ALA A 153 9.03 0.85 -11.73
CA ALA A 153 7.76 0.55 -12.40
C ALA A 153 6.71 1.65 -12.21
N GLY A 154 6.75 2.38 -11.09
CA GLY A 154 5.84 3.49 -10.81
C GLY A 154 6.57 4.67 -10.19
N TYR A 155 6.45 5.87 -10.76
CA TYR A 155 7.18 7.04 -10.29
C TYR A 155 6.53 8.36 -10.71
N LEU A 156 7.04 9.45 -10.13
CA LEU A 156 6.67 10.81 -10.52
C LEU A 156 7.66 11.34 -11.55
N LYS A 157 7.18 11.67 -12.76
CA LYS A 157 7.98 12.24 -13.84
C LYS A 157 7.28 13.48 -14.41
N ASN A 158 7.99 14.62 -14.42
CA ASN A 158 7.45 15.89 -14.91
C ASN A 158 6.11 16.28 -14.28
N GLY A 159 5.91 15.99 -12.98
CA GLY A 159 4.67 16.26 -12.27
C GLY A 159 3.55 15.24 -12.50
N TYR A 160 3.78 14.18 -13.25
CA TYR A 160 2.78 13.14 -13.54
C TYR A 160 3.17 11.80 -12.93
N LEU A 161 2.18 11.08 -12.42
CA LEU A 161 2.30 9.67 -12.11
C LEU A 161 2.51 8.91 -13.42
N THR A 162 3.60 8.17 -13.48
CA THR A 162 4.05 7.46 -14.67
C THR A 162 4.28 5.99 -14.32
N LEU A 163 3.79 5.10 -15.17
CA LEU A 163 4.04 3.66 -15.08
C LEU A 163 5.04 3.24 -16.16
N ARG A 164 5.92 2.30 -15.82
CA ARG A 164 6.84 1.69 -16.79
C ARG A 164 6.85 0.18 -16.61
N LEU A 165 6.22 -0.54 -17.53
CA LEU A 165 6.21 -2.00 -17.56
C LEU A 165 6.60 -2.49 -18.94
N ASN A 166 7.40 -3.55 -18.99
CA ASN A 166 7.87 -4.17 -20.25
C ASN A 166 8.53 -3.14 -21.20
N ASN A 167 9.33 -2.22 -20.65
CA ASN A 167 10.00 -1.11 -21.38
C ASN A 167 9.04 -0.12 -22.06
N LYS A 168 7.76 -0.14 -21.72
CA LYS A 168 6.78 0.86 -22.14
C LYS A 168 6.48 1.81 -21.00
N GLU A 169 6.70 3.10 -21.23
CA GLU A 169 6.38 4.16 -20.30
C GLU A 169 5.01 4.75 -20.65
N GLU A 170 4.20 4.97 -19.64
CA GLU A 170 2.86 5.52 -19.75
C GLU A 170 2.61 6.58 -18.70
N THR A 171 2.22 7.77 -19.12
CA THR A 171 1.76 8.84 -18.23
C THR A 171 0.33 8.56 -17.79
N LEU A 172 0.10 8.48 -16.49
CA LEU A 172 -1.21 8.15 -15.94
C LEU A 172 -2.04 9.42 -15.66
N MET A 173 -1.65 10.25 -14.68
CA MET A 173 -2.37 11.45 -14.25
C MET A 173 -1.50 12.34 -13.36
N GLN A 174 -1.96 13.54 -13.01
CA GLN A 174 -1.31 14.39 -12.02
C GLN A 174 -1.71 13.95 -10.58
N PRO A 175 -0.85 14.14 -9.55
CA PRO A 175 -1.19 13.78 -8.18
C PRO A 175 -2.39 14.53 -7.60
N ASP A 176 -2.66 15.75 -8.06
CA ASP A 176 -3.81 16.55 -7.63
C ASP A 176 -5.14 16.08 -8.21
N GLU A 177 -5.12 15.26 -9.24
CA GLU A 177 -6.30 14.57 -9.78
C GLU A 177 -6.73 13.36 -8.96
N LEU A 178 -5.84 12.85 -8.05
CA LEU A 178 -6.19 11.74 -7.16
C LEU A 178 -7.29 12.13 -6.17
N ALA A 179 -8.26 11.26 -5.98
CA ALA A 179 -9.29 11.44 -4.95
C ALA A 179 -8.67 11.45 -3.55
N LEU A 180 -7.68 10.61 -3.30
CA LEU A 180 -6.96 10.53 -2.03
C LEU A 180 -5.85 11.57 -1.97
N ARG A 181 -5.88 12.46 -0.98
CA ARG A 181 -4.88 13.51 -0.76
C ARG A 181 -3.73 13.03 0.13
N GLY A 182 -2.59 13.73 0.02
CA GLY A 182 -1.40 13.51 0.83
C GLY A 182 -0.37 12.60 0.16
N ARG A 183 0.91 12.89 0.42
CA ARG A 183 2.06 12.21 -0.19
C ARG A 183 2.02 10.69 -0.01
N HIS A 184 1.62 10.21 1.17
CA HIS A 184 1.50 8.77 1.46
C HIS A 184 0.45 8.09 0.57
N ASN A 185 -0.64 8.80 0.22
CA ASN A 185 -1.66 8.26 -0.68
C ASN A 185 -1.21 8.26 -2.15
N VAL A 186 -0.27 9.12 -2.53
CA VAL A 186 0.37 9.02 -3.85
C VAL A 186 1.17 7.71 -3.97
N TYR A 187 1.91 7.28 -2.92
CA TYR A 187 2.55 5.96 -2.88
C TYR A 187 1.53 4.82 -2.96
N ASN A 188 0.44 4.89 -2.18
CA ASN A 188 -0.62 3.89 -2.20
C ASN A 188 -1.25 3.77 -3.61
N SER A 189 -1.50 4.92 -4.26
CA SER A 189 -2.05 4.98 -5.62
C SER A 189 -1.08 4.44 -6.66
N LEU A 190 0.22 4.74 -6.56
CA LEU A 190 1.24 4.15 -7.45
C LEU A 190 1.32 2.64 -7.28
N ALA A 191 1.36 2.14 -6.04
CA ALA A 191 1.37 0.70 -5.79
C ALA A 191 0.14 0.01 -6.37
N ALA A 192 -1.04 0.61 -6.18
CA ALA A 192 -2.28 0.08 -6.74
C ALA A 192 -2.30 0.11 -8.28
N ALA A 193 -1.82 1.20 -8.89
CA ALA A 193 -1.75 1.33 -10.34
C ALA A 193 -0.75 0.34 -10.97
N VAL A 194 0.43 0.14 -10.36
CA VAL A 194 1.39 -0.88 -10.82
C VAL A 194 0.79 -2.27 -10.71
N ALA A 195 0.16 -2.62 -9.58
CA ALA A 195 -0.50 -3.91 -9.39
C ALA A 195 -1.63 -4.14 -10.41
N ALA A 196 -2.49 -3.14 -10.63
CA ALA A 196 -3.55 -3.20 -11.61
C ALA A 196 -2.99 -3.39 -13.05
N ARG A 197 -1.88 -2.71 -13.37
CA ARG A 197 -1.22 -2.89 -14.67
C ARG A 197 -0.61 -4.28 -14.83
N VAL A 198 -0.06 -4.89 -13.77
CA VAL A 198 0.45 -6.27 -13.79
C VAL A 198 -0.65 -7.26 -14.17
N VAL A 199 -1.86 -7.03 -13.68
CA VAL A 199 -3.05 -7.82 -14.03
C VAL A 199 -3.82 -7.25 -15.23
N GLU A 200 -3.17 -6.43 -16.05
CA GLU A 200 -3.62 -5.96 -17.38
C GLU A 200 -4.85 -5.03 -17.38
N VAL A 201 -5.12 -4.31 -16.30
CA VAL A 201 -6.17 -3.28 -16.29
C VAL A 201 -5.82 -2.13 -17.24
N ARG A 202 -6.79 -1.62 -17.99
CA ARG A 202 -6.59 -0.51 -18.92
C ARG A 202 -6.39 0.82 -18.21
N SER A 203 -5.64 1.72 -18.83
CA SER A 203 -5.26 3.02 -18.25
C SER A 203 -6.43 3.95 -18.02
N ASP A 204 -7.44 3.93 -18.90
CA ASP A 204 -8.65 4.73 -18.73
C ASP A 204 -9.43 4.30 -17.49
N VAL A 205 -9.58 3.00 -17.25
CA VAL A 205 -10.22 2.46 -16.04
C VAL A 205 -9.43 2.84 -14.80
N MET A 206 -8.09 2.70 -14.83
CA MET A 206 -7.24 3.08 -13.70
C MET A 206 -7.36 4.57 -13.34
N ARG A 207 -7.30 5.46 -14.36
CA ARG A 207 -7.44 6.92 -14.13
C ARG A 207 -8.78 7.25 -13.49
N GLU A 208 -9.87 6.72 -14.03
CA GLU A 208 -11.19 6.99 -13.51
C GLU A 208 -11.36 6.45 -12.09
N SER A 209 -10.89 5.23 -11.83
CA SER A 209 -10.93 4.63 -10.49
C SER A 209 -10.13 5.45 -9.46
N LEU A 210 -8.95 5.95 -9.82
CA LEU A 210 -8.12 6.78 -8.95
C LEU A 210 -8.73 8.15 -8.66
N ARG A 211 -9.54 8.69 -9.58
CA ARG A 211 -10.29 9.95 -9.40
C ARG A 211 -11.53 9.78 -8.53
N THR A 212 -12.18 8.63 -8.60
CA THR A 212 -13.51 8.40 -8.00
C THR A 212 -13.50 7.57 -6.73
N PHE A 213 -12.33 7.12 -6.27
CA PHE A 213 -12.22 6.33 -5.06
C PHE A 213 -12.58 7.15 -3.80
N GLU A 214 -13.68 6.84 -3.16
CA GLU A 214 -14.20 7.59 -2.01
C GLU A 214 -13.38 7.44 -0.72
N GLY A 215 -12.33 6.61 -0.74
CA GLY A 215 -11.49 6.34 0.42
C GLY A 215 -12.00 5.16 1.27
N VAL A 216 -11.43 5.04 2.46
CA VAL A 216 -11.75 3.97 3.40
C VAL A 216 -12.39 4.58 4.65
N PRO A 217 -13.51 4.05 5.15
CA PRO A 217 -14.11 4.51 6.39
C PRO A 217 -13.09 4.57 7.55
N HIS A 218 -13.19 5.59 8.37
CA HIS A 218 -12.32 5.85 9.53
C HIS A 218 -10.83 6.14 9.19
N ARG A 219 -10.55 6.54 7.93
CA ARG A 219 -9.21 6.96 7.50
C ARG A 219 -9.30 8.30 6.77
N LEU A 220 -8.93 9.38 7.48
CA LEU A 220 -9.11 10.77 7.03
C LEU A 220 -10.53 11.04 6.50
N GLU A 221 -11.49 10.32 7.06
CA GLU A 221 -12.89 10.37 6.69
C GLU A 221 -13.49 11.71 7.09
N SER A 222 -13.99 12.49 6.12
CA SER A 222 -14.74 13.71 6.41
C SER A 222 -16.12 13.35 6.96
N VAL A 223 -16.33 13.58 8.26
CA VAL A 223 -17.59 13.22 8.94
C VAL A 223 -18.64 14.29 8.75
N ARG A 224 -18.26 15.55 8.99
CA ARG A 224 -19.17 16.71 8.84
C ARG A 224 -18.40 18.03 8.89
N GLU A 225 -19.06 19.09 8.46
CA GLU A 225 -18.61 20.49 8.66
C GLU A 225 -19.67 21.25 9.45
N ILE A 226 -19.26 21.98 10.49
CA ILE A 226 -20.12 22.81 11.32
C ILE A 226 -19.39 24.12 11.57
N ASP A 227 -20.02 25.25 11.29
CA ASP A 227 -19.47 26.60 11.49
C ASP A 227 -18.03 26.75 10.93
N GLU A 228 -17.82 26.28 9.68
CA GLU A 228 -16.54 26.28 8.96
C GLU A 228 -15.46 25.36 9.61
N VAL A 229 -15.81 24.57 10.62
CA VAL A 229 -14.94 23.57 11.23
C VAL A 229 -15.23 22.20 10.62
N ARG A 230 -14.24 21.61 9.97
CA ARG A 230 -14.32 20.27 9.40
C ARG A 230 -13.94 19.21 10.44
N TYR A 231 -14.82 18.28 10.70
CA TYR A 231 -14.59 17.12 11.56
C TYR A 231 -14.12 15.93 10.74
N VAL A 232 -12.96 15.41 11.08
CA VAL A 232 -12.31 14.29 10.36
C VAL A 232 -12.10 13.12 11.31
N ASN A 233 -12.51 11.92 10.88
CA ASN A 233 -12.29 10.67 11.61
C ASN A 233 -11.10 9.92 10.98
N ASP A 234 -10.03 9.77 11.76
CA ASP A 234 -8.86 8.98 11.40
C ASP A 234 -8.52 7.95 12.48
N SER A 235 -9.54 7.33 13.06
CA SER A 235 -9.38 6.34 14.15
C SER A 235 -8.60 5.07 13.73
N LYS A 236 -8.34 4.88 12.44
CA LYS A 236 -7.44 3.86 11.90
C LYS A 236 -5.96 4.28 11.89
N ALA A 237 -5.60 5.50 12.22
CA ALA A 237 -4.22 5.90 12.50
C ALA A 237 -3.82 5.37 13.89
N THR A 238 -3.33 4.14 13.95
CA THR A 238 -3.06 3.42 15.21
C THR A 238 -1.60 3.47 15.65
N ASN A 239 -0.77 4.26 14.98
CA ASN A 239 0.62 4.53 15.36
C ASN A 239 0.98 6.00 15.09
N VAL A 240 2.12 6.43 15.65
CA VAL A 240 2.59 7.81 15.57
C VAL A 240 2.85 8.26 14.15
N ASP A 241 3.50 7.42 13.32
CA ASP A 241 3.82 7.73 11.92
C ASP A 241 2.55 7.95 11.08
N ALA A 242 1.52 7.13 11.28
CA ALA A 242 0.24 7.32 10.60
C ALA A 242 -0.42 8.65 10.98
N THR A 243 -0.40 9.01 12.27
CA THR A 243 -0.96 10.27 12.77
C THR A 243 -0.18 11.49 12.23
N LEU A 244 1.16 11.41 12.18
CA LEU A 244 1.99 12.47 11.58
C LEU A 244 1.63 12.70 10.10
N LYS A 245 1.55 11.63 9.32
CA LYS A 245 1.18 11.70 7.91
C LYS A 245 -0.23 12.26 7.69
N ALA A 246 -1.15 11.94 8.60
CA ALA A 246 -2.48 12.53 8.56
C ALA A 246 -2.44 14.04 8.79
N LEU A 247 -1.69 14.51 9.80
CA LEU A 247 -1.50 15.93 10.09
C LEU A 247 -0.82 16.68 8.95
N GLU A 248 0.22 16.09 8.33
CA GLU A 248 0.93 16.65 7.18
C GLU A 248 0.04 16.80 5.92
N SER A 249 -1.09 16.09 5.88
CA SER A 249 -2.05 16.18 4.74
C SER A 249 -3.08 17.29 4.89
N VAL A 250 -3.05 18.05 6.01
CA VAL A 250 -4.03 19.11 6.31
C VAL A 250 -3.32 20.47 6.31
N ASP A 251 -3.75 21.38 5.43
CA ASP A 251 -3.16 22.71 5.25
C ASP A 251 -3.78 23.79 6.16
N THR A 252 -4.71 23.43 7.05
CA THR A 252 -5.41 24.35 7.96
C THR A 252 -5.06 24.04 9.41
N PRO A 253 -5.25 24.98 10.36
CA PRO A 253 -5.07 24.69 11.78
C PRO A 253 -5.88 23.49 12.25
N VAL A 254 -5.27 22.61 13.04
CA VAL A 254 -5.86 21.34 13.49
C VAL A 254 -5.99 21.32 15.01
N VAL A 255 -7.14 20.90 15.51
CA VAL A 255 -7.31 20.45 16.89
C VAL A 255 -7.27 18.91 16.87
N LEU A 256 -6.17 18.34 17.37
CA LEU A 256 -5.98 16.89 17.42
C LEU A 256 -6.61 16.31 18.69
N ILE A 257 -7.52 15.36 18.52
CA ILE A 257 -8.02 14.49 19.60
C ILE A 257 -7.36 13.12 19.41
N ALA A 258 -6.40 12.81 20.26
CA ALA A 258 -5.65 11.55 20.19
C ALA A 258 -5.68 10.82 21.53
N GLY A 259 -5.60 9.48 21.49
CA GLY A 259 -5.56 8.63 22.67
C GLY A 259 -5.53 7.17 22.29
N GLY A 260 -5.32 6.31 23.28
CA GLY A 260 -5.27 4.86 23.09
C GLY A 260 -4.27 4.21 24.05
N ARG A 261 -4.01 2.91 23.82
CA ARG A 261 -3.02 2.16 24.56
C ARG A 261 -1.62 2.45 24.02
N ASP A 262 -0.70 2.83 24.89
CA ASP A 262 0.71 2.97 24.54
C ASP A 262 1.32 1.63 24.10
N LYS A 263 2.03 1.67 22.98
CA LYS A 263 2.76 0.52 22.39
C LYS A 263 4.28 0.71 22.48
N GLY A 264 4.75 1.63 23.32
CA GLY A 264 6.16 1.97 23.49
C GLY A 264 6.72 2.88 22.39
N ALA A 265 5.87 3.67 21.73
CA ALA A 265 6.28 4.62 20.70
C ALA A 265 6.74 5.96 21.32
N ASP A 266 7.63 6.68 20.60
CA ASP A 266 8.01 8.04 20.97
C ASP A 266 6.94 9.04 20.49
N PHE A 267 6.23 9.67 21.43
CA PHE A 267 5.16 10.63 21.18
C PHE A 267 5.69 12.07 21.02
N GLN A 268 6.63 12.31 20.12
CA GLN A 268 7.13 13.68 19.86
C GLN A 268 6.21 14.54 18.97
N ILE A 269 5.05 14.07 18.59
CA ILE A 269 4.05 14.78 17.76
C ILE A 269 3.71 16.18 18.31
N GLY A 270 3.63 16.32 19.65
CA GLY A 270 3.23 17.57 20.29
C GLY A 270 4.25 18.71 20.23
N ARG A 271 5.45 18.50 19.73
CA ARG A 271 6.50 19.54 19.64
C ARG A 271 6.56 20.26 18.30
N ALA A 272 5.85 19.77 17.29
CA ALA A 272 5.95 20.31 15.93
C ALA A 272 4.94 21.41 15.60
N HIS A 273 3.91 21.65 16.43
CA HIS A 273 2.81 22.55 16.09
C HIS A 273 2.25 23.32 17.32
N VAL A 274 3.12 23.88 18.18
CA VAL A 274 2.72 24.88 19.17
C VAL A 274 3.24 26.23 18.74
#